data_e2d354514bd3ff324ab8138e7eca8872
#
_entry.id   e2d354514bd3ff324ab8138e7eca8872
#
_cell.length_a   1.000
_cell.length_b   1.000
_cell.length_c   1.000
_cell.angle_alpha   90.00
_cell.angle_beta   90.00
_cell.angle_gamma   90.00
#
_symmetry.space_group_name_H-M   'P 1'
#
loop_
_entity.id
_entity.type
_entity.pdbx_description
1 polymer ?
#
loop_
_entity_poly.entity_id
_entity_poly.type
_entity_poly.pdbx_seq_one_letter_code
_entity_poly.pdbx_strand_id
1 'polypeptide(L)'
;MFVLGNGESRTQINLDVLKTFGKVYGCNALYRDFTPDALIAVDGGMMHEISASGYANNNLCYFRSWSRLPEDAYAMLVNDNMFEGWHESLRTENEKQNKKEFVLNGTDPNQIMRLFHMIKKQYEERNEPFDSLDMRQKLGNHHQWVTWVDEKDEVKLIPEVYSGWSAGPIAVRMMLEDHNPSEIYMIGFDMNSIDGKVNNVYKGTSNYVPQDVSETPSVNWKNQHIQNFKTYPNVKFFHVSPEWIDIEEWKDFDNVDYLTFDDLQIILDKDFIL
;
A
#
# COMPACT_ATOMS: atom_id res chain seq x y z
N MET A 1 -0.04 14.67 14.47
CA MET A 1 0.56 13.46 13.89
C MET A 1 0.60 13.60 12.37
N PHE A 2 1.49 12.89 11.68
CA PHE A 2 1.73 13.12 10.25
C PHE A 2 1.49 11.85 9.45
N VAL A 3 0.86 12.00 8.28
CA VAL A 3 0.71 10.92 7.32
C VAL A 3 1.28 11.37 5.97
N LEU A 4 2.17 10.55 5.41
CA LEU A 4 2.90 10.85 4.19
C LEU A 4 2.36 10.07 3.01
N GLY A 5 1.86 10.80 2.02
CA GLY A 5 1.64 10.30 0.66
C GLY A 5 2.94 10.30 -0.15
N ASN A 6 2.85 9.90 -1.41
CA ASN A 6 4.00 9.84 -2.31
C ASN A 6 3.96 10.88 -3.43
N GLY A 7 3.17 11.94 -3.28
CA GLY A 7 3.17 13.07 -4.18
C GLY A 7 4.51 13.83 -4.16
N GLU A 8 4.86 14.43 -5.30
CA GLU A 8 6.16 15.08 -5.49
C GLU A 8 6.37 16.29 -4.58
N SER A 9 5.28 16.93 -4.12
CA SER A 9 5.35 18.07 -3.19
C SER A 9 6.19 17.79 -1.94
N ARG A 10 6.14 16.55 -1.40
CA ARG A 10 6.88 16.18 -0.20
C ARG A 10 8.41 16.22 -0.34
N THR A 11 8.94 16.28 -1.58
CA THR A 11 10.38 16.39 -1.82
C THR A 11 10.96 17.74 -1.42
N GLN A 12 10.10 18.72 -1.15
CA GLN A 12 10.51 20.07 -0.76
C GLN A 12 10.73 20.22 0.75
N ILE A 13 10.54 19.16 1.54
CA ILE A 13 10.65 19.21 2.99
C ILE A 13 11.59 18.14 3.53
N ASN A 14 12.20 18.43 4.68
CA ASN A 14 12.98 17.47 5.45
C ASN A 14 12.04 16.63 6.34
N LEU A 15 11.77 15.40 5.92
CA LEU A 15 10.85 14.49 6.62
C LEU A 15 11.33 14.11 8.04
N ASP A 16 12.64 14.09 8.29
CA ASP A 16 13.18 13.71 9.61
C ASP A 16 12.78 14.69 10.70
N VAL A 17 12.55 15.94 10.34
CA VAL A 17 12.07 16.96 11.30
C VAL A 17 10.70 16.59 11.85
N LEU A 18 9.81 16.03 11.03
CA LEU A 18 8.44 15.67 11.43
C LEU A 18 8.42 14.67 12.61
N LYS A 19 9.37 13.73 12.63
CA LYS A 19 9.49 12.76 13.74
C LYS A 19 9.75 13.38 15.10
N THR A 20 10.27 14.59 15.14
CA THR A 20 10.51 15.29 16.41
C THR A 20 9.22 15.83 17.04
N PHE A 21 8.14 15.94 16.24
CA PHE A 21 6.85 16.47 16.66
C PHE A 21 5.76 15.42 16.86
N GLY A 22 5.94 14.22 16.33
CA GLY A 22 4.95 13.18 16.52
C GLY A 22 5.16 11.97 15.63
N LYS A 23 4.21 11.04 15.71
CA LYS A 23 4.23 9.83 14.89
C LYS A 23 4.03 10.15 13.42
N VAL A 24 4.76 9.43 12.58
CA VAL A 24 4.72 9.55 11.11
C VAL A 24 4.34 8.20 10.52
N TYR A 25 3.22 8.13 9.83
CA TYR A 25 2.83 6.97 9.01
C TYR A 25 3.04 7.29 7.55
N GLY A 26 3.26 6.26 6.74
CA GLY A 26 3.42 6.44 5.32
C GLY A 26 3.08 5.20 4.51
N CYS A 27 3.25 5.25 3.21
CA CYS A 27 2.78 4.18 2.36
C CYS A 27 3.76 3.78 1.24
N ASN A 28 3.63 2.52 0.83
CA ASN A 28 4.32 1.93 -0.32
C ASN A 28 5.85 2.10 -0.25
N ALA A 29 6.47 2.70 -1.28
CA ALA A 29 7.92 2.81 -1.40
C ALA A 29 8.57 3.89 -0.51
N LEU A 30 7.82 4.55 0.37
CA LEU A 30 8.38 5.56 1.27
C LEU A 30 9.62 5.05 2.05
N TYR A 31 9.62 3.76 2.38
CA TYR A 31 10.71 3.12 3.11
C TYR A 31 12.08 3.18 2.41
N ARG A 32 12.12 3.50 1.12
CA ARG A 32 13.36 3.60 0.33
C ARG A 32 14.20 4.83 0.70
N ASP A 33 13.56 5.89 1.15
CA ASP A 33 14.18 7.18 1.48
C ASP A 33 13.86 7.71 2.87
N PHE A 34 12.84 7.15 3.54
CA PHE A 34 12.46 7.56 4.89
C PHE A 34 11.87 6.38 5.67
N THR A 35 12.17 6.28 6.96
CA THR A 35 11.63 5.25 7.83
C THR A 35 10.48 5.81 8.68
N PRO A 36 9.19 5.63 8.31
CA PRO A 36 8.06 6.03 9.14
C PRO A 36 7.91 5.13 10.38
N ASP A 37 7.06 5.53 11.33
CA ASP A 37 6.70 4.69 12.48
C ASP A 37 5.83 3.49 12.08
N ALA A 38 5.07 3.59 10.99
CA ALA A 38 4.42 2.47 10.34
C ALA A 38 4.33 2.69 8.82
N LEU A 39 4.50 1.61 8.06
CA LEU A 39 4.44 1.60 6.61
C LEU A 39 3.23 0.78 6.14
N ILE A 40 2.42 1.35 5.27
CA ILE A 40 1.22 0.72 4.74
C ILE A 40 1.44 0.31 3.28
N ALA A 41 1.16 -0.93 2.92
CA ALA A 41 1.18 -1.39 1.54
C ALA A 41 -0.01 -2.31 1.23
N VAL A 42 -0.57 -2.14 0.04
CA VAL A 42 -1.77 -2.85 -0.39
C VAL A 42 -1.57 -3.66 -1.68
N ASP A 43 -0.55 -3.32 -2.46
CA ASP A 43 -0.24 -3.95 -3.74
C ASP A 43 0.75 -5.10 -3.55
N GLY A 44 0.45 -6.27 -4.14
CA GLY A 44 1.25 -7.49 -3.96
C GLY A 44 2.73 -7.32 -4.28
N GLY A 45 3.05 -6.66 -5.40
CA GLY A 45 4.44 -6.39 -5.79
C GLY A 45 5.19 -5.49 -4.79
N MET A 46 4.50 -4.48 -4.23
CA MET A 46 5.09 -3.61 -3.22
C MET A 46 5.29 -4.32 -1.88
N MET A 47 4.32 -5.11 -1.44
CA MET A 47 4.46 -5.93 -0.22
C MET A 47 5.60 -6.93 -0.35
N HIS A 48 5.76 -7.56 -1.54
CA HIS A 48 6.87 -8.44 -1.84
C HIS A 48 8.22 -7.70 -1.75
N GLU A 49 8.34 -6.53 -2.38
CA GLU A 49 9.56 -5.72 -2.35
C GLU A 49 9.96 -5.33 -0.91
N ILE A 50 9.00 -4.85 -0.11
CA ILE A 50 9.24 -4.47 1.29
C ILE A 50 9.75 -5.67 2.10
N SER A 51 9.14 -6.84 1.94
CA SER A 51 9.55 -8.05 2.66
C SER A 51 10.90 -8.57 2.18
N ALA A 52 11.14 -8.61 0.86
CA ALA A 52 12.42 -9.05 0.28
C ALA A 52 13.59 -8.14 0.68
N SER A 53 13.33 -6.85 0.92
CA SER A 53 14.33 -5.90 1.42
C SER A 53 14.75 -6.13 2.88
N GLY A 54 13.97 -6.93 3.64
CA GLY A 54 14.15 -7.11 5.08
C GLY A 54 13.68 -5.92 5.93
N TYR A 55 13.02 -4.93 5.33
CA TYR A 55 12.53 -3.76 6.05
C TYR A 55 11.54 -4.13 7.17
N ALA A 56 10.62 -5.08 6.90
CA ALA A 56 9.62 -5.54 7.84
C ALA A 56 10.20 -6.25 9.08
N ASN A 57 11.46 -6.71 9.05
CA ASN A 57 12.12 -7.36 10.19
C ASN A 57 12.28 -6.44 11.42
N ASN A 58 12.31 -5.13 11.20
CA ASN A 58 12.59 -4.15 12.26
C ASN A 58 11.60 -2.97 12.25
N ASN A 59 10.65 -2.96 11.33
CA ASN A 59 9.74 -1.84 11.14
C ASN A 59 8.31 -2.33 10.99
N LEU A 60 7.39 -1.72 11.72
CA LEU A 60 5.96 -2.05 11.65
C LEU A 60 5.42 -1.81 10.23
N CYS A 61 4.84 -2.86 9.66
CA CYS A 61 4.16 -2.80 8.37
C CYS A 61 2.69 -3.22 8.50
N TYR A 62 1.81 -2.57 7.75
CA TYR A 62 0.43 -2.98 7.55
C TYR A 62 0.24 -3.44 6.12
N PHE A 63 -0.09 -4.71 5.94
CA PHE A 63 -0.25 -5.32 4.62
C PHE A 63 -1.66 -5.85 4.42
N ARG A 64 -2.13 -5.78 3.18
CA ARG A 64 -3.39 -6.39 2.78
C ARG A 64 -3.18 -7.88 2.47
N SER A 65 -4.15 -8.71 2.87
CA SER A 65 -4.18 -10.13 2.48
C SER A 65 -2.87 -10.87 2.77
N TRP A 66 -2.28 -10.62 3.92
CA TRP A 66 -1.02 -11.21 4.35
C TRP A 66 -1.29 -12.47 5.16
N SER A 67 -1.11 -13.66 4.56
CA SER A 67 -1.27 -14.94 5.25
C SER A 67 0.00 -15.75 5.16
N ARG A 68 0.58 -16.13 6.30
CA ARG A 68 1.75 -17.01 6.35
C ARG A 68 1.34 -18.46 6.08
N LEU A 69 2.14 -19.12 5.27
CA LEU A 69 2.00 -20.52 4.94
C LEU A 69 3.34 -21.24 5.17
N PRO A 70 3.33 -22.50 5.66
CA PRO A 70 4.55 -23.27 5.82
C PRO A 70 5.15 -23.69 4.47
N GLU A 71 6.45 -23.96 4.46
CA GLU A 71 7.21 -24.34 3.25
C GLU A 71 6.63 -25.53 2.49
N ASP A 72 6.11 -26.52 3.19
CA ASP A 72 5.52 -27.72 2.58
C ASP A 72 4.27 -27.39 1.75
N ALA A 73 3.52 -26.37 2.14
CA ALA A 73 2.40 -25.88 1.34
C ALA A 73 2.85 -25.29 -0.02
N TYR A 74 4.05 -24.70 -0.09
CA TYR A 74 4.62 -24.21 -1.35
C TYR A 74 4.83 -25.33 -2.37
N ALA A 75 5.37 -26.48 -1.92
CA ALA A 75 5.56 -27.64 -2.78
C ALA A 75 4.25 -28.17 -3.35
N MET A 76 3.18 -28.16 -2.57
CA MET A 76 1.84 -28.54 -3.06
C MET A 76 1.31 -27.57 -4.12
N LEU A 77 1.46 -26.28 -3.90
CA LEU A 77 1.01 -25.25 -4.84
C LEU A 77 1.75 -25.33 -6.18
N VAL A 78 3.06 -25.58 -6.14
CA VAL A 78 3.91 -25.70 -7.35
C VAL A 78 3.63 -27.01 -8.10
N ASN A 79 3.51 -28.13 -7.39
CA ASN A 79 3.28 -29.44 -8.00
C ASN A 79 1.91 -29.56 -8.69
N ASP A 80 0.92 -28.84 -8.22
CA ASP A 80 -0.40 -28.77 -8.85
C ASP A 80 -0.46 -27.86 -10.07
N ASN A 81 0.69 -27.36 -10.54
CA ASN A 81 0.80 -26.39 -11.63
C ASN A 81 -0.05 -25.13 -11.43
N MET A 82 -0.44 -24.83 -10.21
CA MET A 82 -1.27 -23.66 -9.90
C MET A 82 -0.62 -22.34 -10.31
N PHE A 83 0.71 -22.32 -10.35
CA PHE A 83 1.50 -21.15 -10.69
C PHE A 83 2.15 -21.22 -12.07
N GLU A 84 1.91 -22.29 -12.85
CA GLU A 84 2.44 -22.39 -14.20
C GLU A 84 1.97 -21.20 -15.04
N GLY A 85 2.93 -20.39 -15.50
CA GLY A 85 2.68 -19.13 -16.18
C GLY A 85 2.21 -17.97 -15.27
N TRP A 86 2.13 -18.14 -13.97
CA TRP A 86 2.01 -17.06 -13.02
C TRP A 86 3.38 -16.41 -12.79
N HIS A 87 3.34 -15.13 -12.67
CA HIS A 87 4.43 -14.19 -12.69
C HIS A 87 5.69 -14.61 -11.91
N GLU A 88 6.71 -13.80 -11.98
CA GLU A 88 8.02 -13.80 -11.32
C GLU A 88 8.06 -14.27 -9.86
N SER A 89 6.89 -14.36 -9.21
CA SER A 89 6.72 -14.96 -7.89
C SER A 89 7.32 -16.37 -7.73
N LEU A 90 7.47 -17.10 -8.85
CA LEU A 90 8.14 -18.41 -8.84
C LEU A 90 9.67 -18.33 -8.88
N ARG A 91 10.24 -17.14 -9.02
CA ARG A 91 11.71 -16.93 -8.96
C ARG A 91 12.28 -16.93 -7.55
N THR A 92 11.50 -17.37 -6.58
CA THR A 92 11.79 -17.26 -5.15
C THR A 92 12.83 -18.24 -4.61
N GLU A 93 13.33 -19.18 -5.41
CA GLU A 93 14.38 -20.10 -4.96
C GLU A 93 15.61 -19.36 -4.40
N ASN A 94 15.99 -18.23 -5.01
CA ASN A 94 17.07 -17.38 -4.52
C ASN A 94 16.70 -16.55 -3.27
N GLU A 95 15.40 -16.35 -3.01
CA GLU A 95 14.91 -15.55 -1.89
C GLU A 95 14.62 -16.41 -0.66
N LYS A 96 14.51 -17.72 -0.83
CA LYS A 96 14.19 -18.66 0.24
C LYS A 96 15.21 -18.64 1.39
N GLN A 97 16.52 -18.55 1.11
CA GLN A 97 17.62 -18.34 2.05
C GLN A 97 17.40 -18.91 3.47
N ASN A 98 17.03 -20.19 3.60
CA ASN A 98 16.70 -20.87 4.86
C ASN A 98 15.39 -20.41 5.55
N LYS A 99 14.57 -19.61 4.91
CA LYS A 99 13.24 -19.26 5.40
C LYS A 99 12.30 -20.47 5.26
N LYS A 100 11.44 -20.69 6.27
CA LYS A 100 10.56 -21.85 6.34
C LYS A 100 9.10 -21.50 6.15
N GLU A 101 8.80 -20.24 5.95
CA GLU A 101 7.46 -19.74 5.73
C GLU A 101 7.46 -18.81 4.53
N PHE A 102 6.34 -18.75 3.85
CA PHE A 102 6.12 -17.81 2.77
C PHE A 102 4.74 -17.18 2.88
N VAL A 103 4.55 -16.10 2.17
CA VAL A 103 3.27 -15.42 2.04
C VAL A 103 2.88 -15.38 0.57
N LEU A 104 1.63 -15.67 0.30
CA LEU A 104 1.00 -15.44 -0.99
C LEU A 104 0.25 -14.11 -0.92
N ASN A 105 0.80 -13.10 -1.58
CA ASN A 105 0.24 -11.75 -1.57
C ASN A 105 -0.87 -11.60 -2.62
N GLY A 106 -1.90 -10.83 -2.28
CA GLY A 106 -2.90 -10.34 -3.21
C GLY A 106 -4.27 -11.00 -3.14
N THR A 107 -4.37 -12.22 -2.62
CA THR A 107 -5.68 -12.89 -2.36
C THR A 107 -5.48 -13.97 -1.30
N ASP A 108 -6.52 -14.31 -0.56
CA ASP A 108 -6.48 -15.44 0.37
C ASP A 108 -6.07 -16.72 -0.38
N PRO A 109 -4.91 -17.33 -0.05
CA PRO A 109 -4.43 -18.53 -0.73
C PRO A 109 -5.44 -19.68 -0.69
N ASN A 110 -6.19 -19.81 0.39
CA ASN A 110 -7.20 -20.86 0.54
C ASN A 110 -8.39 -20.64 -0.40
N GLN A 111 -8.77 -19.39 -0.66
CA GLN A 111 -9.83 -19.09 -1.64
C GLN A 111 -9.37 -19.40 -3.05
N ILE A 112 -8.14 -19.04 -3.41
CA ILE A 112 -7.56 -19.34 -4.73
C ILE A 112 -7.50 -20.85 -4.92
N MET A 113 -6.99 -21.62 -3.95
CA MET A 113 -6.91 -23.06 -4.02
C MET A 113 -8.30 -23.69 -4.18
N ARG A 114 -9.26 -23.28 -3.38
CA ARG A 114 -10.65 -23.79 -3.49
C ARG A 114 -11.25 -23.51 -4.85
N LEU A 115 -11.07 -22.29 -5.35
CA LEU A 115 -11.58 -21.86 -6.64
C LEU A 115 -10.92 -22.66 -7.78
N PHE A 116 -9.60 -22.83 -7.74
CA PHE A 116 -8.85 -23.63 -8.69
C PHE A 116 -9.33 -25.08 -8.74
N HIS A 117 -9.41 -25.73 -7.59
CA HIS A 117 -9.89 -27.13 -7.51
C HIS A 117 -11.34 -27.26 -7.97
N MET A 118 -12.20 -26.31 -7.62
CA MET A 118 -13.58 -26.31 -8.06
C MET A 118 -13.69 -26.21 -9.59
N ILE A 119 -12.92 -25.32 -10.20
CA ILE A 119 -12.95 -25.12 -11.65
C ILE A 119 -12.30 -26.30 -12.37
N LYS A 120 -11.14 -26.80 -11.90
CA LYS A 120 -10.51 -28.02 -12.44
C LYS A 120 -11.50 -29.19 -12.48
N LYS A 121 -12.20 -29.43 -11.37
CA LYS A 121 -13.23 -30.47 -11.27
C LYS A 121 -14.36 -30.28 -12.28
N GLN A 122 -14.81 -29.04 -12.53
CA GLN A 122 -15.83 -28.76 -13.55
C GLN A 122 -15.35 -29.10 -14.96
N TYR A 123 -14.08 -28.84 -15.29
CA TYR A 123 -13.49 -29.22 -16.58
C TYR A 123 -13.37 -30.75 -16.71
N GLU A 124 -12.96 -31.44 -15.67
CA GLU A 124 -12.91 -32.91 -15.61
C GLU A 124 -14.31 -33.54 -15.80
N GLU A 125 -15.34 -33.01 -15.12
CA GLU A 125 -16.73 -33.48 -15.24
C GLU A 125 -17.30 -33.29 -16.65
N ARG A 126 -16.82 -32.26 -17.38
CA ARG A 126 -17.23 -32.00 -18.79
C ARG A 126 -16.37 -32.71 -19.80
N ASN A 127 -15.33 -33.41 -19.38
CA ASN A 127 -14.33 -34.03 -20.26
C ASN A 127 -13.63 -32.98 -21.16
N GLU A 128 -13.47 -31.75 -20.68
CA GLU A 128 -12.81 -30.65 -21.37
C GLU A 128 -11.33 -30.56 -20.94
N PRO A 129 -10.42 -30.23 -21.86
CA PRO A 129 -9.03 -30.02 -21.50
C PRO A 129 -8.92 -28.83 -20.55
N PHE A 130 -8.27 -29.03 -19.41
CA PHE A 130 -7.99 -27.96 -18.44
C PHE A 130 -6.71 -27.22 -18.85
N ASP A 131 -6.85 -25.95 -19.22
CA ASP A 131 -5.73 -25.07 -19.51
C ASP A 131 -5.50 -24.09 -18.36
N SER A 132 -4.35 -24.21 -17.69
CA SER A 132 -3.95 -23.36 -16.56
C SER A 132 -3.77 -21.90 -16.97
N LEU A 133 -3.38 -21.61 -18.23
CA LEU A 133 -3.23 -20.25 -18.75
C LEU A 133 -4.58 -19.58 -18.99
N ASP A 134 -5.54 -20.32 -19.57
CA ASP A 134 -6.92 -19.84 -19.75
C ASP A 134 -7.58 -19.56 -18.39
N MET A 135 -7.29 -20.38 -17.41
CA MET A 135 -7.75 -20.19 -16.04
C MET A 135 -7.23 -18.89 -15.42
N ARG A 136 -5.97 -18.57 -15.65
CA ARG A 136 -5.35 -17.32 -15.23
C ARG A 136 -6.08 -16.10 -15.79
N GLN A 137 -6.46 -16.13 -17.06
CA GLN A 137 -7.24 -15.06 -17.70
C GLN A 137 -8.67 -14.96 -17.11
N LYS A 138 -9.29 -16.09 -16.80
CA LYS A 138 -10.64 -16.15 -16.21
C LYS A 138 -10.71 -15.72 -14.75
N LEU A 139 -9.68 -16.00 -13.96
CA LEU A 139 -9.56 -15.54 -12.56
C LEU A 139 -9.13 -14.07 -12.45
N GLY A 140 -8.90 -13.42 -13.58
CA GLY A 140 -8.35 -12.08 -13.67
C GLY A 140 -6.84 -12.06 -13.57
N ASN A 141 -6.22 -10.98 -14.03
CA ASN A 141 -4.76 -10.77 -13.99
C ASN A 141 -4.27 -10.47 -12.55
N HIS A 142 -4.66 -11.26 -11.59
CA HIS A 142 -4.15 -11.12 -10.24
C HIS A 142 -2.73 -11.63 -10.21
N HIS A 143 -1.79 -10.71 -10.24
CA HIS A 143 -0.39 -11.02 -9.97
C HIS A 143 -0.29 -11.53 -8.54
N GLN A 144 0.02 -12.79 -8.39
CA GLN A 144 0.33 -13.39 -7.10
C GLN A 144 1.83 -13.31 -6.87
N TRP A 145 2.21 -12.87 -5.70
CA TRP A 145 3.60 -12.78 -5.28
C TRP A 145 3.83 -13.76 -4.15
N VAL A 146 4.74 -14.70 -4.34
CA VAL A 146 5.26 -15.54 -3.26
C VAL A 146 6.42 -14.78 -2.61
N THR A 147 6.33 -14.53 -1.34
CA THR A 147 7.36 -13.84 -0.58
C THR A 147 7.81 -14.73 0.56
N TRP A 148 9.08 -15.11 0.58
CA TRP A 148 9.66 -15.83 1.69
C TRP A 148 9.89 -14.88 2.86
N VAL A 149 9.31 -15.20 4.02
CA VAL A 149 9.28 -14.32 5.19
C VAL A 149 10.09 -14.84 6.34
N ASP A 150 10.60 -13.94 7.17
CA ASP A 150 11.31 -14.24 8.40
C ASP A 150 10.32 -14.29 9.57
N GLU A 151 10.63 -15.06 10.62
CA GLU A 151 9.85 -15.11 11.86
C GLU A 151 9.78 -13.73 12.56
N LYS A 152 10.75 -12.86 12.25
CA LYS A 152 10.86 -11.51 12.85
C LYS A 152 10.04 -10.44 12.15
N ASP A 153 9.41 -10.75 11.01
CA ASP A 153 8.67 -9.75 10.26
C ASP A 153 7.50 -9.19 11.09
N GLU A 154 7.55 -7.89 11.39
CA GLU A 154 6.50 -7.17 12.11
C GLU A 154 5.42 -6.69 11.14
N VAL A 155 4.55 -7.62 10.73
CA VAL A 155 3.46 -7.33 9.81
C VAL A 155 2.11 -7.51 10.49
N LYS A 156 1.29 -6.45 10.44
CA LYS A 156 -0.12 -6.47 10.82
C LYS A 156 -1.02 -6.53 9.59
N LEU A 157 -2.16 -7.20 9.71
CA LEU A 157 -3.15 -7.23 8.65
C LEU A 157 -3.97 -5.94 8.64
N ILE A 158 -4.15 -5.39 7.45
CA ILE A 158 -5.16 -4.36 7.21
C ILE A 158 -6.54 -5.03 7.29
N PRO A 159 -7.48 -4.51 8.09
CA PRO A 159 -8.81 -5.08 8.19
C PRO A 159 -9.52 -5.18 6.83
N GLU A 160 -10.23 -6.30 6.59
CA GLU A 160 -10.91 -6.56 5.31
C GLU A 160 -11.95 -5.52 4.94
N VAL A 161 -12.52 -4.81 5.92
CA VAL A 161 -13.46 -3.72 5.67
C VAL A 161 -12.87 -2.61 4.80
N TYR A 162 -11.54 -2.50 4.73
CA TYR A 162 -10.82 -1.56 3.86
C TYR A 162 -10.37 -2.20 2.54
N SER A 163 -10.92 -3.35 2.17
CA SER A 163 -10.65 -3.96 0.87
C SER A 163 -10.99 -2.99 -0.27
N GLY A 164 -10.09 -2.87 -1.24
CA GLY A 164 -10.23 -1.92 -2.35
C GLY A 164 -9.77 -0.48 -2.05
N TRP A 165 -9.41 -0.14 -0.81
CA TRP A 165 -8.85 1.16 -0.50
C TRP A 165 -7.37 1.26 -0.92
N SER A 166 -6.95 2.47 -1.22
CA SER A 166 -5.57 2.80 -1.55
C SER A 166 -4.72 2.97 -0.28
N ALA A 167 -3.42 2.71 -0.39
CA ALA A 167 -2.50 2.71 0.75
C ALA A 167 -2.45 4.05 1.51
N GLY A 168 -2.52 5.19 0.82
CA GLY A 168 -2.51 6.52 1.46
C GLY A 168 -3.69 6.75 2.40
N PRO A 169 -4.95 6.63 1.94
CA PRO A 169 -6.13 6.74 2.81
C PRO A 169 -6.16 5.70 3.93
N ILE A 170 -5.62 4.48 3.71
CA ILE A 170 -5.46 3.48 4.77
C ILE A 170 -4.41 3.93 5.78
N ALA A 171 -3.32 4.57 5.37
CA ALA A 171 -2.32 5.10 6.30
C ALA A 171 -2.94 6.11 7.28
N VAL A 172 -3.82 6.99 6.77
CA VAL A 172 -4.61 7.90 7.62
C VAL A 172 -5.50 7.09 8.57
N ARG A 173 -6.20 6.07 8.07
CA ARG A 173 -7.10 5.24 8.88
C ARG A 173 -6.36 4.49 9.99
N MET A 174 -5.23 3.86 9.69
CA MET A 174 -4.43 3.13 10.70
C MET A 174 -3.87 4.09 11.77
N MET A 175 -3.45 5.29 11.38
CA MET A 175 -3.03 6.33 12.33
C MET A 175 -4.16 6.70 13.30
N LEU A 176 -5.39 6.84 12.78
CA LEU A 176 -6.58 7.15 13.59
C LEU A 176 -6.91 6.02 14.58
N GLU A 177 -6.88 4.78 14.11
CA GLU A 177 -7.22 3.60 14.92
C GLU A 177 -6.15 3.29 15.97
N ASP A 178 -4.87 3.45 15.64
CA ASP A 178 -3.77 3.14 16.55
C ASP A 178 -3.60 4.21 17.66
N HIS A 179 -3.88 5.49 17.35
CA HIS A 179 -3.45 6.59 18.22
C HIS A 179 -4.57 7.53 18.68
N ASN A 180 -5.74 7.47 18.02
CA ASN A 180 -6.86 8.38 18.31
C ASN A 180 -6.43 9.86 18.44
N PRO A 181 -5.71 10.43 17.46
CA PRO A 181 -5.16 11.78 17.53
C PRO A 181 -6.26 12.83 17.45
N SER A 182 -6.00 14.02 17.99
CA SER A 182 -6.86 15.20 17.76
C SER A 182 -6.64 15.85 16.39
N GLU A 183 -5.44 15.68 15.82
CA GLU A 183 -5.03 16.32 14.58
C GLU A 183 -4.16 15.39 13.71
N ILE A 184 -4.40 15.43 12.40
CA ILE A 184 -3.58 14.73 11.40
C ILE A 184 -3.17 15.71 10.30
N TYR A 185 -1.87 15.78 10.03
CA TYR A 185 -1.27 16.52 8.93
C TYR A 185 -0.97 15.57 7.77
N MET A 186 -1.63 15.76 6.63
CA MET A 186 -1.52 14.94 5.42
C MET A 186 -0.61 15.64 4.42
N ILE A 187 0.60 15.10 4.21
CA ILE A 187 1.65 15.69 3.37
C ILE A 187 1.94 14.79 2.18
N GLY A 188 2.12 15.35 0.98
CA GLY A 188 2.35 14.57 -0.24
C GLY A 188 1.09 13.85 -0.76
N PHE A 189 -0.08 14.36 -0.41
CA PHE A 189 -1.38 13.96 -0.98
C PHE A 189 -1.80 14.94 -2.06
N ASP A 190 -0.99 15.08 -3.10
CA ASP A 190 -1.09 16.15 -4.10
C ASP A 190 -2.40 16.15 -4.89
N MET A 191 -3.09 15.02 -4.99
CA MET A 191 -4.42 14.83 -5.59
C MET A 191 -4.58 15.28 -7.04
N ASN A 192 -3.67 16.06 -7.56
CA ASN A 192 -3.65 16.60 -8.92
C ASN A 192 -2.25 16.50 -9.53
N SER A 193 -2.20 16.56 -10.86
CA SER A 193 -0.97 16.79 -11.60
C SER A 193 -1.09 18.14 -12.33
N ILE A 194 -0.02 18.91 -12.34
CA ILE A 194 0.02 20.22 -13.03
C ILE A 194 0.21 20.03 -14.55
N ASP A 195 0.94 18.99 -14.94
CA ASP A 195 1.31 18.70 -16.34
C ASP A 195 0.49 17.56 -16.98
N GLY A 196 -0.53 17.05 -16.28
CA GLY A 196 -1.37 15.94 -16.72
C GLY A 196 -0.68 14.57 -16.67
N LYS A 197 0.49 14.49 -16.03
CA LYS A 197 1.24 13.23 -15.82
C LYS A 197 1.13 12.76 -14.38
N VAL A 198 1.54 11.52 -14.16
CA VAL A 198 1.56 10.94 -12.82
C VAL A 198 2.42 11.78 -11.86
N ASN A 199 1.82 12.17 -10.75
CA ASN A 199 2.47 12.88 -9.65
C ASN A 199 2.84 11.89 -8.56
N ASN A 200 4.08 11.38 -8.60
CA ASN A 200 4.57 10.42 -7.62
C ASN A 200 6.11 10.42 -7.61
N VAL A 201 6.69 10.53 -6.43
CA VAL A 201 8.16 10.53 -6.21
C VAL A 201 8.84 9.29 -6.82
N TYR A 202 8.16 8.16 -6.86
CA TYR A 202 8.72 6.87 -7.28
C TYR A 202 8.36 6.48 -8.72
N LYS A 203 7.72 7.36 -9.48
CA LYS A 203 7.39 7.10 -10.89
C LYS A 203 8.64 6.66 -11.68
N GLY A 204 8.46 5.66 -12.55
CA GLY A 204 9.55 5.08 -13.32
C GLY A 204 10.45 4.10 -12.57
N THR A 205 10.16 3.81 -11.30
CA THR A 205 10.89 2.80 -10.51
C THR A 205 10.11 1.48 -10.42
N SER A 206 10.70 0.44 -9.82
CA SER A 206 10.05 -0.86 -9.60
C SER A 206 8.70 -0.70 -8.89
N ASN A 207 7.70 -1.45 -9.33
CA ASN A 207 6.32 -1.42 -8.83
C ASN A 207 5.57 -0.09 -8.99
N TYR A 208 6.08 0.82 -9.83
CA TYR A 208 5.43 2.07 -10.19
C TYR A 208 5.28 2.25 -11.69
N VAL A 209 4.33 3.08 -12.08
CA VAL A 209 4.08 3.40 -13.49
C VAL A 209 5.25 4.19 -14.09
N PRO A 210 5.49 4.10 -15.42
CA PRO A 210 6.49 4.93 -16.11
C PRO A 210 6.24 6.44 -15.90
N GLN A 211 7.31 7.23 -16.06
CA GLN A 211 7.26 8.69 -15.82
C GLN A 211 6.29 9.45 -16.73
N ASP A 212 6.12 8.97 -17.96
CA ASP A 212 5.33 9.65 -19.00
C ASP A 212 3.85 9.23 -19.04
N VAL A 213 3.40 8.43 -18.08
CA VAL A 213 2.00 7.99 -18.01
C VAL A 213 1.11 9.15 -17.54
N SER A 214 -0.09 9.25 -18.12
CA SER A 214 -1.11 10.20 -17.67
C SER A 214 -1.42 10.03 -16.19
N GLU A 215 -1.84 11.12 -15.55
CA GLU A 215 -2.21 11.11 -14.14
C GLU A 215 -3.28 10.04 -13.83
N THR A 216 -3.18 9.44 -12.67
CA THR A 216 -4.22 8.56 -12.17
C THR A 216 -5.36 9.40 -11.59
N PRO A 217 -6.63 9.18 -12.01
CA PRO A 217 -7.76 9.93 -11.44
C PRO A 217 -7.82 9.81 -9.92
N SER A 218 -7.83 10.95 -9.23
CA SER A 218 -7.79 11.02 -7.75
C SER A 218 -9.15 10.80 -7.07
N VAL A 219 -10.23 10.60 -7.82
CA VAL A 219 -11.61 10.49 -7.30
C VAL A 219 -11.73 9.43 -6.20
N ASN A 220 -11.15 8.24 -6.41
CA ASN A 220 -11.23 7.18 -5.40
C ASN A 220 -10.48 7.56 -4.12
N TRP A 221 -9.30 8.17 -4.24
CA TRP A 221 -8.52 8.62 -3.10
C TRP A 221 -9.26 9.70 -2.31
N LYS A 222 -9.81 10.69 -3.00
CA LYS A 222 -10.61 11.76 -2.38
C LYS A 222 -11.80 11.18 -1.62
N ASN A 223 -12.55 10.26 -2.23
CA ASN A 223 -13.71 9.61 -1.61
C ASN A 223 -13.34 8.76 -0.38
N GLN A 224 -12.20 8.09 -0.41
CA GLN A 224 -11.71 7.31 0.74
C GLN A 224 -11.30 8.22 1.91
N HIS A 225 -10.69 9.38 1.63
CA HIS A 225 -10.44 10.39 2.66
C HIS A 225 -11.75 10.96 3.23
N ILE A 226 -12.76 11.21 2.41
CA ILE A 226 -14.10 11.62 2.86
C ILE A 226 -14.67 10.61 3.87
N GLN A 227 -14.48 9.30 3.65
CA GLN A 227 -14.91 8.30 4.63
C GLN A 227 -14.12 8.43 5.96
N ASN A 228 -12.84 8.79 5.92
CA ASN A 228 -12.07 9.08 7.13
C ASN A 228 -12.63 10.29 7.86
N PHE A 229 -12.88 11.40 7.17
CA PHE A 229 -13.43 12.64 7.75
C PHE A 229 -14.77 12.42 8.42
N LYS A 230 -15.69 11.70 7.75
CA LYS A 230 -17.02 11.35 8.27
C LYS A 230 -16.96 10.43 9.49
N THR A 231 -16.04 9.47 9.50
CA THR A 231 -15.92 8.50 10.58
C THR A 231 -15.33 9.13 11.85
N TYR A 232 -14.48 10.16 11.68
CA TYR A 232 -13.78 10.83 12.77
C TYR A 232 -14.06 12.34 12.78
N PRO A 233 -15.32 12.75 13.05
CA PRO A 233 -15.72 14.16 12.93
C PRO A 233 -15.07 15.08 13.97
N ASN A 234 -14.52 14.51 15.04
CA ASN A 234 -13.84 15.26 16.11
C ASN A 234 -12.32 15.38 15.88
N VAL A 235 -11.77 14.79 14.80
CA VAL A 235 -10.36 14.91 14.45
C VAL A 235 -10.22 15.99 13.39
N LYS A 236 -9.25 16.88 13.56
CA LYS A 236 -8.89 17.86 12.54
C LYS A 236 -7.91 17.24 11.54
N PHE A 237 -8.21 17.39 10.26
CA PHE A 237 -7.38 16.95 9.14
C PHE A 237 -6.85 18.17 8.41
N PHE A 238 -5.53 18.27 8.32
CA PHE A 238 -4.87 19.34 7.59
C PHE A 238 -4.28 18.77 6.30
N HIS A 239 -4.76 19.22 5.15
CA HIS A 239 -4.10 18.99 3.88
C HIS A 239 -2.96 19.99 3.74
N VAL A 240 -1.72 19.49 3.67
CA VAL A 240 -0.53 20.32 3.68
C VAL A 240 0.20 20.21 2.33
N SER A 241 0.41 21.33 1.66
CA SER A 241 1.00 21.42 0.33
C SER A 241 1.90 22.66 0.20
N PRO A 242 2.77 22.75 -0.85
CA PRO A 242 3.64 23.91 -1.03
C PRO A 242 2.88 25.24 -1.18
N GLU A 243 1.74 25.17 -1.85
CA GLU A 243 0.83 26.31 -2.09
C GLU A 243 -0.56 25.94 -1.57
N TRP A 244 -1.37 26.94 -1.30
CA TRP A 244 -2.76 26.74 -0.91
C TRP A 244 -3.54 26.05 -2.03
N ILE A 245 -4.05 24.84 -1.76
CA ILE A 245 -4.82 24.06 -2.72
C ILE A 245 -6.11 23.60 -2.06
N ASP A 246 -7.25 24.17 -2.48
CA ASP A 246 -8.56 23.71 -2.08
C ASP A 246 -8.95 22.48 -2.90
N ILE A 247 -9.39 21.43 -2.21
CA ILE A 247 -9.97 20.25 -2.84
C ILE A 247 -11.49 20.38 -2.78
N GLU A 248 -12.11 20.61 -3.94
CA GLU A 248 -13.55 20.90 -4.06
C GLU A 248 -14.43 19.91 -3.31
N GLU A 249 -14.10 18.62 -3.38
CA GLU A 249 -14.86 17.55 -2.76
C GLU A 249 -14.75 17.52 -1.22
N TRP A 250 -13.81 18.28 -0.64
CA TRP A 250 -13.56 18.26 0.81
C TRP A 250 -14.02 19.52 1.54
N LYS A 251 -14.41 20.56 0.83
CA LYS A 251 -14.73 21.86 1.42
C LYS A 251 -15.97 21.90 2.32
N ASP A 252 -16.85 20.91 2.20
CA ASP A 252 -18.06 20.81 3.03
C ASP A 252 -17.81 20.13 4.39
N PHE A 253 -16.55 19.81 4.70
CA PHE A 253 -16.18 19.16 5.96
C PHE A 253 -15.54 20.14 6.93
N ASP A 254 -16.24 20.52 8.00
CA ASP A 254 -15.77 21.46 9.03
C ASP A 254 -14.50 20.99 9.77
N ASN A 255 -14.17 19.70 9.65
CA ASN A 255 -12.97 19.11 10.26
C ASN A 255 -11.81 18.96 9.29
N VAL A 256 -11.88 19.56 8.10
CA VAL A 256 -10.77 19.60 7.11
C VAL A 256 -10.34 21.04 6.92
N ASP A 257 -9.05 21.27 7.06
CA ASP A 257 -8.41 22.56 6.82
C ASP A 257 -7.23 22.40 5.85
N TYR A 258 -6.76 23.51 5.31
CA TYR A 258 -5.64 23.57 4.37
C TYR A 258 -4.51 24.40 4.95
N LEU A 259 -3.28 23.93 4.77
CA LEU A 259 -2.07 24.64 5.20
C LEU A 259 -1.05 24.62 4.08
N THR A 260 -0.30 25.71 3.98
CA THR A 260 0.94 25.71 3.21
C THR A 260 2.08 25.11 4.03
N PHE A 261 3.20 24.80 3.40
CA PHE A 261 4.42 24.40 4.12
C PHE A 261 4.90 25.50 5.05
N ASP A 262 4.78 26.76 4.63
CA ASP A 262 5.13 27.92 5.49
C ASP A 262 4.24 27.99 6.73
N ASP A 263 2.92 27.77 6.58
CA ASP A 263 2.00 27.74 7.72
C ASP A 263 2.37 26.61 8.71
N LEU A 264 2.65 25.41 8.18
CA LEU A 264 3.06 24.30 9.03
C LEU A 264 4.41 24.57 9.72
N GLN A 265 5.37 25.22 9.02
CA GLN A 265 6.64 25.60 9.60
C GLN A 265 6.46 26.57 10.78
N ILE A 266 5.55 27.54 10.66
CA ILE A 266 5.20 28.44 11.74
C ILE A 266 4.57 27.68 12.93
N ILE A 267 3.63 26.76 12.64
CA ILE A 267 2.98 25.95 13.68
C ILE A 267 4.00 25.09 14.45
N LEU A 268 4.94 24.49 13.74
CA LEU A 268 5.97 23.64 14.35
C LEU A 268 7.12 24.41 14.98
N ASP A 269 7.22 25.72 14.71
CA ASP A 269 8.35 26.57 15.12
C ASP A 269 9.71 25.94 14.77
N LYS A 270 9.82 25.40 13.55
CA LYS A 270 10.98 24.65 13.09
C LYS A 270 11.15 24.68 11.58
N ASP A 271 12.35 25.03 11.12
CA ASP A 271 12.70 24.95 9.71
C ASP A 271 12.72 23.51 9.22
N PHE A 272 11.94 23.18 8.18
CA PHE A 272 11.91 21.89 7.53
C PHE A 272 11.76 21.97 6.01
N ILE A 273 11.53 23.15 5.46
CA ILE A 273 11.53 23.39 4.00
C ILE A 273 12.98 23.32 3.50
N LEU A 274 13.23 22.60 2.40
CA LEU A 274 14.56 22.39 1.81
C LEU A 274 14.96 23.50 0.86
#